data_33d57d740c8261907235b47730a6f35d
#
_entry.id   33d57d740c8261907235b47730a6f35d
#
_cell.length_a   1.000
_cell.length_b   1.000
_cell.length_c   1.000
_cell.angle_alpha   90.00
_cell.angle_beta   90.00
_cell.angle_gamma   90.00
#
_symmetry.space_group_name_H-M   'P 1'
#
loop_
_entity.id
_entity.type
_entity.pdbx_description
1 polymer ?
#
loop_
_entity_poly.entity_id
_entity_poly.type
_entity_poly.pdbx_seq_one_letter_code
_entity_poly.pdbx_strand_id
1 'polypeptide(L)'
;MKRIEGYPAPEFDGRVLRVLAHGTVHDVDPFLMLDYFESKETNVGMGSWHPHRGIETFTYIKRGNMKEEDTINGVLGVDEGGALHLSAGSGMFHTSVPTYSEKGIQGFQIWFNIPQKDKMSKPYSASFQNSDFKHIKKDGNDVKVLTGIYEGVKGPLDKSNIGLRMLDVSVDKEIVLEREVFKKGYIYIYSGNGLINDEEELISQSAYILDEGKYHIKNI
;
A
#
# COMPACT_ATOMS: atom_id res chain seq x y z
N MET A 1 9.26 15.98 10.47
CA MET A 1 8.97 15.04 9.37
C MET A 1 9.27 15.68 8.02
N LYS A 2 9.41 14.87 6.95
CA LYS A 2 9.54 15.37 5.57
C LYS A 2 8.30 14.99 4.78
N ARG A 3 7.59 15.99 4.27
CA ARG A 3 6.46 15.79 3.36
C ARG A 3 6.96 15.48 1.95
N ILE A 4 6.28 14.56 1.29
CA ILE A 4 6.49 14.20 -0.12
C ILE A 4 5.17 14.40 -0.84
N GLU A 5 5.18 15.21 -1.88
CA GLU A 5 4.06 15.37 -2.78
C GLU A 5 4.16 14.35 -3.92
N GLY A 6 3.05 13.66 -4.20
CA GLY A 6 2.97 12.79 -5.36
C GLY A 6 2.96 13.62 -6.64
N TYR A 7 3.50 13.06 -7.71
CA TYR A 7 3.42 13.64 -9.05
C TYR A 7 2.66 12.69 -9.99
N PRO A 8 1.91 13.23 -10.96
CA PRO A 8 1.23 12.41 -11.95
C PRO A 8 2.21 11.53 -12.71
N ALA A 9 1.95 10.21 -12.72
CA ALA A 9 2.72 9.27 -13.52
C ALA A 9 2.30 9.39 -14.99
N PRO A 10 3.16 9.86 -15.90
CA PRO A 10 2.76 10.21 -17.27
C PRO A 10 2.28 8.99 -18.08
N GLU A 11 2.76 7.80 -17.76
CA GLU A 11 2.36 6.55 -18.38
C GLU A 11 0.90 6.13 -18.12
N PHE A 12 0.21 6.81 -17.18
CA PHE A 12 -1.16 6.49 -16.75
C PHE A 12 -2.14 7.68 -16.90
N ASP A 13 -1.85 8.63 -17.79
CA ASP A 13 -2.72 9.79 -18.08
C ASP A 13 -3.15 10.58 -16.83
N GLY A 14 -2.29 10.68 -15.82
CA GLY A 14 -2.54 11.40 -14.58
C GLY A 14 -3.50 10.72 -13.59
N ARG A 15 -3.91 9.47 -13.86
CA ARG A 15 -4.78 8.67 -12.95
C ARG A 15 -4.01 8.02 -11.82
N VAL A 16 -2.69 8.06 -11.88
CA VAL A 16 -1.76 7.53 -10.87
C VAL A 16 -0.90 8.67 -10.37
N LEU A 17 -0.86 8.85 -9.05
CA LEU A 17 0.08 9.70 -8.36
C LEU A 17 1.23 8.84 -7.85
N ARG A 18 2.42 9.06 -8.39
CA ARG A 18 3.65 8.42 -7.90
C ARG A 18 4.18 9.20 -6.71
N VAL A 19 4.15 8.58 -5.54
CA VAL A 19 4.48 9.23 -4.27
C VAL A 19 5.92 8.91 -3.87
N LEU A 20 6.28 7.63 -3.90
CA LEU A 20 7.65 7.18 -3.66
C LEU A 20 8.17 6.51 -4.93
N ALA A 21 9.35 6.92 -5.38
CA ALA A 21 10.08 6.25 -6.45
C ALA A 21 11.55 6.65 -6.41
N HIS A 22 12.38 5.87 -7.11
CA HIS A 22 13.77 6.26 -7.33
C HIS A 22 13.83 7.63 -8.03
N GLY A 23 14.46 8.60 -7.40
CA GLY A 23 14.56 9.98 -7.89
C GLY A 23 13.68 10.99 -7.14
N THR A 24 12.64 10.57 -6.41
CA THR A 24 11.85 11.46 -5.53
C THR A 24 12.36 11.47 -4.10
N VAL A 25 12.81 10.33 -3.62
CA VAL A 25 13.34 10.17 -2.26
C VAL A 25 14.56 9.27 -2.30
N HIS A 26 15.65 9.72 -1.69
CA HIS A 26 16.85 8.93 -1.51
C HIS A 26 16.74 8.09 -0.23
N ASP A 27 17.37 6.91 -0.24
CA ASP A 27 17.48 6.02 0.93
C ASP A 27 16.13 5.59 1.53
N VAL A 28 15.25 5.09 0.66
CA VAL A 28 13.92 4.59 1.06
C VAL A 28 13.85 3.06 1.17
N ASP A 29 14.94 2.35 0.89
CA ASP A 29 14.97 0.88 1.01
C ASP A 29 14.37 0.41 2.36
N PRO A 30 13.46 -0.57 2.38
CA PRO A 30 13.05 -1.45 1.29
C PRO A 30 11.95 -0.93 0.36
N PHE A 31 11.46 0.30 0.52
CA PHE A 31 10.42 0.85 -0.34
C PHE A 31 11.01 1.26 -1.69
N LEU A 32 10.50 0.70 -2.77
CA LEU A 32 10.91 1.04 -4.13
C LEU A 32 9.94 1.99 -4.82
N MET A 33 8.64 1.80 -4.57
CA MET A 33 7.58 2.59 -5.17
C MET A 33 6.34 2.60 -4.28
N LEU A 34 5.66 3.72 -4.24
CA LEU A 34 4.29 3.85 -3.77
C LEU A 34 3.54 4.70 -4.78
N ASP A 35 2.59 4.09 -5.46
CA ASP A 35 1.65 4.72 -6.36
C ASP A 35 0.25 4.69 -5.75
N TYR A 36 -0.41 5.84 -5.73
CA TYR A 36 -1.84 5.95 -5.47
C TYR A 36 -2.56 6.09 -6.79
N PHE A 37 -3.58 5.28 -7.02
CA PHE A 37 -4.40 5.35 -8.22
C PHE A 37 -5.86 5.59 -7.89
N GLU A 38 -6.49 6.43 -8.70
CA GLU A 38 -7.92 6.71 -8.63
C GLU A 38 -8.47 6.99 -10.02
N SER A 39 -9.56 6.29 -10.39
CA SER A 39 -10.29 6.53 -11.64
C SER A 39 -11.77 6.22 -11.46
N LYS A 40 -12.63 7.02 -12.10
CA LYS A 40 -14.06 6.70 -12.27
C LYS A 40 -14.26 5.69 -13.40
N GLU A 41 -13.35 5.61 -14.35
CA GLU A 41 -13.37 4.67 -15.45
C GLU A 41 -12.67 3.38 -15.06
N THR A 42 -13.28 2.25 -15.34
CA THR A 42 -12.75 0.92 -15.03
C THR A 42 -12.10 0.23 -16.23
N ASN A 43 -12.24 0.77 -17.44
CA ASN A 43 -11.58 0.25 -18.65
C ASN A 43 -10.14 0.74 -18.81
N VAL A 44 -9.51 1.15 -17.74
CA VAL A 44 -8.13 1.64 -17.74
C VAL A 44 -7.21 0.44 -17.63
N GLY A 45 -6.54 0.10 -18.71
CA GLY A 45 -5.44 -0.86 -18.65
C GLY A 45 -4.36 -0.32 -17.71
N MET A 46 -4.32 -0.85 -16.49
CA MET A 46 -3.27 -0.51 -15.51
C MET A 46 -2.00 -1.35 -15.71
N GLY A 47 -1.95 -2.16 -16.74
CA GLY A 47 -0.77 -2.90 -17.09
C GLY A 47 -1.02 -3.93 -18.19
N SER A 48 -0.09 -4.04 -19.12
CA SER A 48 0.05 -5.21 -19.99
C SER A 48 0.81 -6.30 -19.22
N TRP A 49 0.86 -7.52 -19.73
CA TRP A 49 1.74 -8.56 -19.24
C TRP A 49 3.18 -8.07 -19.14
N HIS A 50 3.75 -8.13 -17.95
CA HIS A 50 5.13 -7.70 -17.67
C HIS A 50 5.78 -8.56 -16.59
N PRO A 51 7.13 -8.63 -16.56
CA PRO A 51 7.86 -9.41 -15.57
C PRO A 51 8.21 -8.61 -14.33
N HIS A 52 8.27 -9.32 -13.19
CA HIS A 52 8.97 -8.88 -11.99
C HIS A 52 9.98 -9.92 -11.54
N ARG A 53 11.04 -9.47 -10.87
CA ARG A 53 12.06 -10.32 -10.25
C ARG A 53 12.71 -9.61 -9.07
N GLY A 54 12.90 -10.33 -7.96
CA GLY A 54 13.64 -9.84 -6.79
C GLY A 54 12.96 -8.71 -6.02
N ILE A 55 11.66 -8.55 -6.19
CA ILE A 55 10.83 -7.58 -5.48
C ILE A 55 9.55 -8.23 -4.94
N GLU A 56 8.92 -7.58 -3.99
CA GLU A 56 7.53 -7.83 -3.60
C GLU A 56 6.64 -6.67 -4.00
N THR A 57 5.40 -6.98 -4.37
CA THR A 57 4.38 -5.98 -4.66
C THR A 57 3.13 -6.22 -3.83
N PHE A 58 2.55 -5.14 -3.30
CA PHE A 58 1.26 -5.12 -2.64
C PHE A 58 0.33 -4.19 -3.40
N THR A 59 -0.81 -4.72 -3.82
CA THR A 59 -1.90 -3.92 -4.37
C THR A 59 -3.03 -3.92 -3.36
N TYR A 60 -3.41 -2.76 -2.85
CA TYR A 60 -4.52 -2.62 -1.90
C TYR A 60 -5.66 -1.86 -2.54
N ILE A 61 -6.85 -2.46 -2.60
CA ILE A 61 -8.03 -1.88 -3.24
C ILE A 61 -8.91 -1.22 -2.18
N LYS A 62 -9.03 0.09 -2.22
CA LYS A 62 -9.91 0.86 -1.34
C LYS A 62 -11.35 0.90 -1.85
N ARG A 63 -11.51 0.96 -3.17
CA ARG A 63 -12.80 1.03 -3.86
C ARG A 63 -12.71 0.33 -5.21
N GLY A 64 -13.77 -0.37 -5.59
CA GLY A 64 -13.81 -1.13 -6.83
C GLY A 64 -13.18 -2.51 -6.71
N ASN A 65 -12.89 -3.11 -7.84
CA ASN A 65 -12.42 -4.49 -7.93
C ASN A 65 -11.26 -4.59 -8.93
N MET A 66 -10.38 -5.57 -8.74
CA MET A 66 -9.27 -5.84 -9.63
C MET A 66 -9.14 -7.34 -9.92
N LYS A 67 -8.84 -7.66 -11.16
CA LYS A 67 -8.40 -8.99 -11.59
C LYS A 67 -6.89 -8.97 -11.78
N GLU A 68 -6.23 -9.93 -11.18
CA GLU A 68 -4.83 -10.26 -11.38
C GLU A 68 -4.75 -11.54 -12.20
N GLU A 69 -3.80 -11.65 -13.12
CA GLU A 69 -3.46 -12.89 -13.78
C GLU A 69 -1.94 -13.04 -13.80
N ASP A 70 -1.43 -14.19 -13.33
CA ASP A 70 0.00 -14.43 -13.20
C ASP A 70 0.41 -15.86 -13.60
N THR A 71 1.71 -16.06 -13.77
CA THR A 71 2.29 -17.35 -14.15
C THR A 71 2.42 -18.36 -13.00
N ILE A 72 1.98 -18.02 -11.78
CA ILE A 72 2.11 -18.86 -10.58
C ILE A 72 0.78 -19.51 -10.23
N ASN A 73 -0.28 -18.73 -10.08
CA ASN A 73 -1.61 -19.17 -9.66
C ASN A 73 -2.70 -18.93 -10.71
N GLY A 74 -2.37 -18.37 -11.88
CA GLY A 74 -3.34 -18.02 -12.90
C GLY A 74 -4.14 -16.79 -12.49
N VAL A 75 -5.47 -16.90 -12.44
CA VAL A 75 -6.36 -15.77 -12.17
C VAL A 75 -6.67 -15.64 -10.69
N LEU A 76 -6.39 -14.47 -10.15
CA LEU A 76 -6.77 -14.03 -8.80
C LEU A 76 -7.71 -12.83 -8.90
N GLY A 77 -8.74 -12.78 -8.07
CA GLY A 77 -9.64 -11.64 -7.94
C GLY A 77 -9.50 -10.98 -6.58
N VAL A 78 -9.68 -9.67 -6.53
CA VAL A 78 -9.72 -8.91 -5.29
C VAL A 78 -10.81 -7.85 -5.37
N ASP A 79 -11.63 -7.79 -4.32
CA ASP A 79 -12.73 -6.85 -4.19
C ASP A 79 -12.35 -5.66 -3.30
N GLU A 80 -13.27 -4.69 -3.21
CA GLU A 80 -13.15 -3.51 -2.35
C GLU A 80 -12.74 -3.88 -0.93
N GLY A 81 -11.70 -3.25 -0.44
CA GLY A 81 -11.10 -3.52 0.87
C GLY A 81 -10.13 -4.72 0.89
N GLY A 82 -9.96 -5.41 -0.23
CA GLY A 82 -9.03 -6.54 -0.36
C GLY A 82 -7.63 -6.12 -0.83
N ALA A 83 -6.72 -7.09 -0.91
CA ALA A 83 -5.35 -6.87 -1.36
C ALA A 83 -4.79 -8.05 -2.14
N LEU A 84 -3.84 -7.76 -3.02
CA LEU A 84 -2.98 -8.73 -3.70
C LEU A 84 -1.57 -8.64 -3.14
N HIS A 85 -0.92 -9.77 -2.98
CA HIS A 85 0.49 -9.88 -2.60
C HIS A 85 1.21 -10.77 -3.60
N LEU A 86 2.23 -10.22 -4.24
CA LEU A 86 3.13 -10.95 -5.12
C LEU A 86 4.55 -10.84 -4.60
N SER A 87 5.23 -11.96 -4.42
CA SER A 87 6.68 -12.03 -4.19
C SER A 87 7.30 -12.63 -5.44
N ALA A 88 7.95 -11.79 -6.24
CA ALA A 88 8.41 -12.21 -7.56
C ALA A 88 9.61 -13.17 -7.51
N GLY A 89 10.40 -13.15 -6.43
CA GLY A 89 11.51 -14.07 -6.24
C GLY A 89 12.40 -14.22 -7.47
N SER A 90 12.57 -15.44 -7.97
CA SER A 90 13.37 -15.75 -9.17
C SER A 90 12.78 -15.25 -10.49
N GLY A 91 11.51 -14.84 -10.49
CA GLY A 91 10.82 -14.22 -11.62
C GLY A 91 9.41 -14.74 -11.83
N MET A 92 8.50 -13.84 -12.21
CA MET A 92 7.14 -14.13 -12.62
C MET A 92 6.67 -13.09 -13.64
N PHE A 93 5.68 -13.46 -14.46
CA PHE A 93 4.93 -12.53 -15.29
C PHE A 93 3.53 -12.35 -14.71
N HIS A 94 3.00 -11.16 -14.84
CA HIS A 94 1.64 -10.86 -14.44
C HIS A 94 1.02 -9.69 -15.19
N THR A 95 -0.29 -9.53 -15.02
CA THR A 95 -1.06 -8.36 -15.44
C THR A 95 -2.15 -8.07 -14.43
N SER A 96 -2.38 -6.81 -14.12
CA SER A 96 -3.45 -6.36 -13.21
C SER A 96 -4.43 -5.47 -13.95
N VAL A 97 -5.70 -5.83 -13.95
CA VAL A 97 -6.73 -5.11 -14.68
C VAL A 97 -7.90 -4.78 -13.75
N PRO A 98 -8.27 -3.49 -13.59
CA PRO A 98 -9.51 -3.13 -12.93
C PRO A 98 -10.68 -3.81 -13.60
N THR A 99 -11.60 -4.37 -12.82
CA THR A 99 -12.86 -4.89 -13.33
C THR A 99 -13.94 -3.83 -13.17
N TYR A 100 -15.02 -3.97 -13.97
CA TYR A 100 -16.11 -2.99 -13.94
C TYR A 100 -16.64 -2.76 -12.52
N SER A 101 -16.78 -1.50 -12.15
CA SER A 101 -17.42 -1.04 -10.92
C SER A 101 -18.06 0.32 -11.19
N GLU A 102 -19.33 0.48 -10.80
CA GLU A 102 -20.02 1.78 -10.87
C GLU A 102 -19.34 2.85 -10.02
N LYS A 103 -18.60 2.43 -9.00
CA LYS A 103 -17.84 3.30 -8.10
C LYS A 103 -16.48 3.74 -8.67
N GLY A 104 -16.06 3.17 -9.81
CA GLY A 104 -14.69 3.29 -10.31
C GLY A 104 -13.71 2.45 -9.52
N ILE A 105 -12.44 2.82 -9.54
CA ILE A 105 -11.37 2.15 -8.78
C ILE A 105 -10.54 3.16 -8.00
N GLN A 106 -10.09 2.79 -6.80
CA GLN A 106 -9.15 3.52 -5.97
C GLN A 106 -8.29 2.55 -5.19
N GLY A 107 -6.99 2.80 -5.12
CA GLY A 107 -6.10 1.92 -4.38
C GLY A 107 -4.63 2.33 -4.41
N PHE A 108 -3.80 1.41 -4.02
CA PHE A 108 -2.36 1.58 -3.90
C PHE A 108 -1.62 0.44 -4.56
N GLN A 109 -0.54 0.77 -5.26
CA GLN A 109 0.48 -0.17 -5.70
C GLN A 109 1.78 0.16 -4.97
N ILE A 110 2.30 -0.81 -4.23
CA ILE A 110 3.50 -0.60 -3.41
C ILE A 110 4.52 -1.67 -3.77
N TRP A 111 5.75 -1.26 -4.06
CA TRP A 111 6.84 -2.18 -4.35
C TRP A 111 7.90 -2.13 -3.27
N PHE A 112 8.40 -3.29 -2.92
CA PHE A 112 9.43 -3.47 -1.92
C PHE A 112 10.62 -4.25 -2.47
N ASN A 113 11.80 -3.80 -2.10
CA ASN A 113 13.02 -4.55 -2.31
C ASN A 113 13.10 -5.70 -1.29
N ILE A 114 13.31 -6.93 -1.76
CA ILE A 114 13.52 -8.06 -0.87
C ILE A 114 15.01 -8.26 -0.58
N PRO A 115 15.37 -8.83 0.58
CA PRO A 115 16.77 -9.09 0.94
C PRO A 115 17.50 -9.88 -0.15
N GLN A 116 18.77 -9.61 -0.36
CA GLN A 116 19.59 -10.24 -1.39
C GLN A 116 19.52 -11.78 -1.36
N LYS A 117 19.51 -12.38 -0.18
CA LYS A 117 19.42 -13.84 0.01
C LYS A 117 18.11 -14.43 -0.50
N ASP A 118 17.04 -13.64 -0.55
CA ASP A 118 15.68 -14.07 -0.90
C ASP A 118 15.30 -13.69 -2.34
N LYS A 119 16.15 -12.91 -3.07
CA LYS A 119 15.87 -12.45 -4.43
C LYS A 119 15.63 -13.56 -5.46
N MET A 120 16.15 -14.76 -5.19
CA MET A 120 15.98 -15.93 -6.05
C MET A 120 15.06 -16.99 -5.42
N SER A 121 14.26 -16.62 -4.42
CA SER A 121 13.26 -17.51 -3.81
C SER A 121 12.19 -17.92 -4.82
N LYS A 122 11.44 -18.98 -4.48
CA LYS A 122 10.30 -19.41 -5.29
C LYS A 122 9.24 -18.29 -5.34
N PRO A 123 8.76 -17.91 -6.53
CA PRO A 123 7.70 -16.92 -6.66
C PRO A 123 6.42 -17.34 -5.93
N TYR A 124 5.68 -16.35 -5.47
CA TYR A 124 4.43 -16.51 -4.73
C TYR A 124 3.46 -15.40 -5.10
N SER A 125 2.18 -15.74 -5.20
CA SER A 125 1.09 -14.77 -5.32
C SER A 125 -0.10 -15.21 -4.48
N ALA A 126 -0.88 -14.25 -3.98
CA ALA A 126 -2.15 -14.52 -3.30
C ALA A 126 -3.05 -13.29 -3.33
N SER A 127 -4.36 -13.54 -3.28
CA SER A 127 -5.38 -12.51 -3.01
C SER A 127 -5.97 -12.70 -1.63
N PHE A 128 -6.30 -11.59 -1.00
CA PHE A 128 -6.95 -11.50 0.30
C PHE A 128 -8.19 -10.63 0.16
N GLN A 129 -9.34 -11.16 0.57
CA GLN A 129 -10.60 -10.42 0.54
C GLN A 129 -10.73 -9.52 1.76
N ASN A 130 -11.66 -8.56 1.72
CA ASN A 130 -11.90 -7.66 2.85
C ASN A 130 -12.16 -8.41 4.17
N SER A 131 -12.86 -9.54 4.11
CA SER A 131 -13.17 -10.39 5.27
C SER A 131 -11.96 -11.06 5.92
N ASP A 132 -10.83 -11.17 5.22
CA ASP A 132 -9.60 -11.79 5.75
C ASP A 132 -8.86 -10.86 6.71
N PHE A 133 -9.15 -9.55 6.64
CA PHE A 133 -8.52 -8.53 7.48
C PHE A 133 -9.28 -8.30 8.77
N LYS A 134 -8.54 -8.15 9.85
CA LYS A 134 -9.09 -7.79 11.15
C LYS A 134 -9.04 -6.27 11.35
N HIS A 135 -10.07 -5.78 12.03
CA HIS A 135 -10.23 -4.38 12.39
C HIS A 135 -10.13 -4.22 13.90
N ILE A 136 -9.43 -3.18 14.33
CA ILE A 136 -9.42 -2.72 15.73
C ILE A 136 -10.21 -1.41 15.77
N LYS A 137 -11.40 -1.47 16.36
CA LYS A 137 -12.27 -0.31 16.51
C LYS A 137 -12.19 0.20 17.94
N LYS A 138 -11.70 1.42 18.11
CA LYS A 138 -11.51 2.03 19.42
C LYS A 138 -11.61 3.55 19.33
N ASP A 139 -12.32 4.16 20.26
CA ASP A 139 -12.48 5.61 20.39
C ASP A 139 -12.94 6.31 19.08
N GLY A 140 -13.83 5.64 18.32
CA GLY A 140 -14.31 6.09 17.00
C GLY A 140 -13.38 5.77 15.84
N ASN A 141 -12.12 5.42 16.10
CA ASN A 141 -11.16 5.05 15.08
C ASN A 141 -11.36 3.62 14.57
N ASP A 142 -10.96 3.36 13.33
CA ASP A 142 -10.92 2.02 12.75
C ASP A 142 -9.52 1.76 12.15
N VAL A 143 -8.83 0.77 12.70
CA VAL A 143 -7.51 0.34 12.23
C VAL A 143 -7.62 -1.05 11.62
N LYS A 144 -7.49 -1.14 10.31
CA LYS A 144 -7.43 -2.38 9.56
C LYS A 144 -5.99 -2.83 9.46
N VAL A 145 -5.68 -4.03 9.97
CA VAL A 145 -4.32 -4.58 9.96
C VAL A 145 -4.09 -5.38 8.69
N LEU A 146 -3.34 -4.82 7.75
CA LEU A 146 -3.07 -5.45 6.45
C LEU A 146 -1.92 -6.47 6.58
N THR A 147 -0.80 -6.07 7.18
CA THR A 147 0.33 -6.97 7.46
C THR A 147 1.05 -6.56 8.74
N GLY A 148 1.83 -7.48 9.30
CA GLY A 148 2.50 -7.30 10.59
C GLY A 148 1.58 -7.44 11.78
N ILE A 149 1.95 -6.86 12.90
CA ILE A 149 1.19 -6.93 14.17
C ILE A 149 0.93 -5.52 14.66
N TYR A 150 -0.31 -5.25 15.05
CA TYR A 150 -0.73 -4.02 15.71
C TYR A 150 -1.68 -4.37 16.87
N GLU A 151 -1.39 -3.88 18.08
CA GLU A 151 -2.14 -4.19 19.33
C GLU A 151 -2.47 -5.69 19.50
N GLY A 152 -1.49 -6.57 19.19
CA GLY A 152 -1.66 -8.03 19.29
C GLY A 152 -2.43 -8.68 18.13
N VAL A 153 -3.00 -7.90 17.22
CA VAL A 153 -3.69 -8.40 16.04
C VAL A 153 -2.71 -8.55 14.89
N LYS A 154 -2.65 -9.75 14.30
CA LYS A 154 -1.80 -10.06 13.14
C LYS A 154 -2.59 -9.93 11.85
N GLY A 155 -2.02 -9.21 10.86
CA GLY A 155 -2.53 -9.13 9.50
C GLY A 155 -2.29 -10.42 8.70
N PRO A 156 -3.13 -10.72 7.69
CA PRO A 156 -3.06 -11.97 6.93
C PRO A 156 -1.91 -12.02 5.90
N LEU A 157 -1.37 -10.87 5.46
CA LEU A 157 -0.26 -10.83 4.51
C LEU A 157 1.06 -11.10 5.25
N ASP A 158 1.27 -12.34 5.68
CA ASP A 158 2.35 -12.72 6.58
C ASP A 158 3.53 -13.44 5.88
N LYS A 159 3.42 -13.71 4.57
CA LYS A 159 4.47 -14.36 3.77
C LYS A 159 5.48 -13.40 3.15
N SER A 160 5.52 -12.15 3.62
CA SER A 160 6.52 -11.19 3.16
C SER A 160 7.91 -11.56 3.66
N ASN A 161 8.92 -11.44 2.79
CA ASN A 161 10.33 -11.59 3.12
C ASN A 161 10.91 -10.36 3.85
N ILE A 162 10.13 -9.30 3.96
CA ILE A 162 10.45 -8.06 4.68
C ILE A 162 9.53 -7.94 5.89
N GLY A 163 10.06 -7.72 7.07
CA GLY A 163 9.29 -7.53 8.29
C GLY A 163 8.46 -6.23 8.25
N LEU A 164 7.39 -6.23 7.48
CA LEU A 164 6.54 -5.08 7.19
C LEU A 164 5.34 -5.01 8.14
N ARG A 165 4.99 -3.80 8.60
CA ARG A 165 3.68 -3.50 9.19
C ARG A 165 2.99 -2.46 8.31
N MET A 166 1.79 -2.78 7.83
CA MET A 166 0.96 -1.88 7.04
C MET A 166 -0.46 -1.86 7.62
N LEU A 167 -0.93 -0.65 7.85
CA LEU A 167 -2.24 -0.37 8.45
C LEU A 167 -3.02 0.55 7.51
N ASP A 168 -4.32 0.33 7.40
CA ASP A 168 -5.26 1.30 6.87
C ASP A 168 -6.04 1.89 8.05
N VAL A 169 -5.94 3.20 8.26
CA VAL A 169 -6.40 3.86 9.47
C VAL A 169 -7.42 4.93 9.14
N SER A 170 -8.60 4.81 9.74
CA SER A 170 -9.62 5.84 9.73
C SER A 170 -9.65 6.52 11.10
N VAL A 171 -9.39 7.82 11.13
CA VAL A 171 -9.31 8.61 12.37
C VAL A 171 -10.58 9.43 12.54
N ASP A 172 -11.36 9.18 13.61
CA ASP A 172 -12.53 9.99 13.95
C ASP A 172 -12.10 11.33 14.59
N LYS A 173 -11.40 11.25 15.72
CA LYS A 173 -10.90 12.44 16.43
C LYS A 173 -9.39 12.46 16.48
N GLU A 174 -8.81 11.48 17.15
CA GLU A 174 -7.37 11.37 17.31
C GLU A 174 -6.91 9.92 17.51
N ILE A 175 -5.68 9.63 17.11
CA ILE A 175 -5.02 8.34 17.32
C ILE A 175 -3.54 8.55 17.60
N VAL A 176 -2.94 7.66 18.40
CA VAL A 176 -1.50 7.61 18.59
C VAL A 176 -0.93 6.39 17.88
N LEU A 177 -0.03 6.62 16.94
CA LEU A 177 0.71 5.58 16.23
C LEU A 177 2.19 5.64 16.64
N GLU A 178 2.83 4.50 16.70
CA GLU A 178 4.25 4.39 17.06
C GLU A 178 5.05 3.76 15.92
N ARG A 179 6.15 4.43 15.53
CA ARG A 179 7.18 3.88 14.66
C ARG A 179 8.32 3.34 15.53
N GLU A 180 8.58 2.06 15.39
CA GLU A 180 9.65 1.38 16.11
C GLU A 180 11.03 1.86 15.63
N VAL A 181 11.99 1.83 16.56
CA VAL A 181 13.41 2.11 16.29
C VAL A 181 13.94 1.24 15.14
N PHE A 182 14.84 1.81 14.33
CA PHE A 182 15.51 1.16 13.18
C PHE A 182 14.61 0.70 12.02
N LYS A 183 13.35 1.11 12.00
CA LYS A 183 12.46 0.84 10.87
C LYS A 183 12.11 2.14 10.15
N LYS A 184 12.10 2.11 8.82
CA LYS A 184 11.56 3.22 8.01
C LYS A 184 10.05 3.18 8.06
N GLY A 185 9.41 4.35 8.07
CA GLY A 185 7.96 4.47 8.13
C GLY A 185 7.46 5.64 7.30
N TYR A 186 6.25 5.48 6.78
CA TYR A 186 5.53 6.48 6.01
C TYR A 186 4.08 6.52 6.43
N ILE A 187 3.50 7.71 6.45
CA ILE A 187 2.05 7.91 6.45
C ILE A 187 1.68 8.49 5.10
N TYR A 188 0.66 7.94 4.45
CA TYR A 188 0.05 8.51 3.27
C TYR A 188 -1.39 8.90 3.59
N ILE A 189 -1.72 10.17 3.35
CA ILE A 189 -3.07 10.69 3.55
C ILE A 189 -3.82 10.60 2.23
N TYR A 190 -4.75 9.67 2.10
CA TYR A 190 -5.53 9.50 0.88
C TYR A 190 -6.88 10.21 0.90
N SER A 191 -7.35 10.60 2.09
CA SER A 191 -8.63 11.31 2.27
C SER A 191 -8.61 12.13 3.55
N GLY A 192 -9.24 13.31 3.52
CA GLY A 192 -9.31 14.22 4.66
C GLY A 192 -8.01 14.98 4.91
N ASN A 193 -8.00 15.73 5.99
CA ASN A 193 -6.85 16.46 6.50
C ASN A 193 -6.70 16.20 8.00
N GLY A 194 -5.56 16.53 8.56
CA GLY A 194 -5.30 16.33 9.98
C GLY A 194 -4.13 17.15 10.49
N LEU A 195 -3.85 17.01 11.78
CA LEU A 195 -2.64 17.51 12.39
C LEU A 195 -1.84 16.33 12.95
N ILE A 196 -0.52 16.41 12.88
CA ILE A 196 0.37 15.47 13.52
C ILE A 196 1.19 16.20 14.59
N ASN A 197 1.18 15.66 15.81
CA ASN A 197 1.85 16.21 16.99
C ASN A 197 1.46 17.68 17.29
N ASP A 198 0.25 18.09 16.90
CA ASP A 198 -0.27 19.47 17.03
C ASP A 198 0.56 20.55 16.30
N GLU A 199 1.49 20.17 15.43
CA GLU A 199 2.45 21.09 14.81
C GLU A 199 2.37 21.09 13.29
N GLU A 200 2.26 19.94 12.65
CA GLU A 200 2.35 19.82 11.20
C GLU A 200 1.04 19.36 10.58
N GLU A 201 0.58 20.05 9.54
CA GLU A 201 -0.65 19.71 8.83
C GLU A 201 -0.45 18.49 7.93
N LEU A 202 -1.36 17.53 8.07
CA LEU A 202 -1.48 16.38 7.19
C LEU A 202 -2.46 16.70 6.06
N ILE A 203 -1.98 16.72 4.83
CA ILE A 203 -2.74 17.12 3.65
C ILE A 203 -3.02 15.89 2.79
N SER A 204 -4.25 15.80 2.28
CA SER A 204 -4.66 14.74 1.36
C SER A 204 -3.72 14.61 0.16
N GLN A 205 -3.53 13.38 -0.32
CA GLN A 205 -2.65 12.99 -1.43
C GLN A 205 -1.15 13.31 -1.20
N SER A 206 -0.74 13.33 0.06
CA SER A 206 0.67 13.53 0.45
C SER A 206 1.16 12.40 1.34
N ALA A 207 2.44 12.07 1.21
CA ALA A 207 3.13 11.18 2.13
C ALA A 207 4.04 11.96 3.09
N TYR A 208 4.27 11.38 4.24
CA TYR A 208 5.12 11.92 5.30
C TYR A 208 6.10 10.85 5.75
N ILE A 209 7.39 11.15 5.65
CA ILE A 209 8.44 10.27 6.18
C ILE A 209 8.45 10.42 7.70
N LEU A 210 8.30 9.30 8.38
CA LEU A 210 8.33 9.25 9.84
C LEU A 210 9.76 9.05 10.34
N ASP A 211 10.19 9.89 11.27
CA ASP A 211 11.31 9.60 12.16
C ASP A 211 10.89 8.54 13.18
N GLU A 212 11.80 8.07 14.04
CA GLU A 212 11.37 7.18 15.12
C GLU A 212 10.57 7.95 16.18
N GLY A 213 9.58 7.31 16.81
CA GLY A 213 8.79 7.92 17.86
C GLY A 213 7.31 7.65 17.81
N LYS A 214 6.59 8.37 18.65
CA LYS A 214 5.12 8.37 18.72
C LYS A 214 4.58 9.56 17.96
N TYR A 215 3.51 9.31 17.25
CA TYR A 215 2.81 10.30 16.44
C TYR A 215 1.37 10.41 16.89
N HIS A 216 1.02 11.59 17.38
CA HIS A 216 -0.35 11.94 17.73
C HIS A 216 -1.00 12.55 16.50
N ILE A 217 -1.98 11.87 15.92
CA ILE A 217 -2.70 12.29 14.72
C ILE A 217 -4.09 12.70 15.09
N LYS A 218 -4.50 13.91 14.71
CA LYS A 218 -5.82 14.45 14.91
C LYS A 218 -6.51 14.71 13.57
N ASN A 219 -7.78 14.38 13.48
CA ASN A 219 -8.65 14.75 12.37
C ASN A 219 -9.09 16.23 12.54
N ILE A 220 -9.12 17.03 11.44
CA ILE A 220 -9.54 18.45 11.45
C ILE A 220 -10.56 18.75 10.36
#